data_46cff1f6aa41f18eb8685b090ea36671
#
_entry.id   46cff1f6aa41f18eb8685b090ea36671
#
_cell.length_a   1.000
_cell.length_b   1.000
_cell.length_c   1.000
_cell.angle_alpha   90.00
_cell.angle_beta   90.00
_cell.angle_gamma   90.00
#
_symmetry.space_group_name_H-M   'P 1'
#
loop_
_entity.id
_entity.type
_entity.pdbx_description
1 polymer ?
#
loop_
_entity_poly.entity_id
_entity_poly.type
_entity_poly.pdbx_seq_one_letter_code
_entity_poly.pdbx_strand_id
1 'polypeptide(L)'
;MNFSKGTVKSSPYIGVFCTATDDIALVPQSISNREMRVIEDTLGVKAMRTSLGNSSLIGVLSRGLGGKFAISALADTTEKKALEKEGLEVITITHRFTSTGNLIAMNRNGGVASTLLPEREIEALKGFFGVEFHQMKMTDGDICGASLTVTNKGFICHPNISEKDFQRLEKIFSVKGIATTANFGDMFVGNSVLANSIGAVAGSNTSGIELSKIDEGLS
;
A
#
# COMPACT_ATOMS: atom_id res chain seq x y z
N MET A 1 -7.69 -15.94 -3.63
CA MET A 1 -7.52 -15.36 -2.26
C MET A 1 -8.86 -14.97 -1.65
N ASN A 2 -8.93 -14.56 -0.36
CA ASN A 2 -10.17 -13.97 0.18
C ASN A 2 -10.44 -12.64 -0.51
N PHE A 3 -11.72 -12.36 -0.81
CA PHE A 3 -12.06 -11.14 -1.54
C PHE A 3 -13.32 -10.48 -0.99
N SER A 4 -13.28 -9.15 -0.80
CA SER A 4 -14.47 -8.37 -0.49
C SER A 4 -14.43 -6.99 -1.16
N LYS A 5 -15.60 -6.33 -1.20
CA LYS A 5 -15.74 -4.92 -1.60
C LYS A 5 -16.14 -4.11 -0.39
N GLY A 6 -15.63 -2.89 -0.30
CA GLY A 6 -15.95 -2.03 0.83
C GLY A 6 -15.74 -0.55 0.57
N THR A 7 -15.97 0.19 1.62
CA THR A 7 -15.65 1.62 1.73
C THR A 7 -14.91 1.87 3.03
N VAL A 8 -14.19 2.98 3.09
CA VAL A 8 -13.67 3.56 4.33
C VAL A 8 -14.09 5.02 4.38
N LYS A 9 -14.81 5.42 5.44
CA LYS A 9 -15.41 6.76 5.56
C LYS A 9 -16.33 7.09 4.36
N SER A 10 -17.11 6.09 3.91
CA SER A 10 -17.98 6.18 2.74
C SER A 10 -17.27 6.41 1.41
N SER A 11 -15.94 6.30 1.36
CA SER A 11 -15.14 6.44 0.16
C SER A 11 -14.73 5.06 -0.40
N PRO A 12 -14.76 4.84 -1.71
CA PRO A 12 -14.30 3.61 -2.33
C PRO A 12 -12.76 3.53 -2.45
N TYR A 13 -12.04 4.56 -2.08
CA TYR A 13 -10.56 4.64 -2.14
C TYR A 13 -9.92 4.10 -0.86
N ILE A 14 -10.07 2.79 -0.62
CA ILE A 14 -9.67 2.13 0.63
C ILE A 14 -8.17 2.29 0.91
N GLY A 15 -7.33 2.15 -0.13
CA GLY A 15 -5.88 2.28 -0.02
C GLY A 15 -5.38 3.71 0.28
N VAL A 16 -6.23 4.74 0.11
CA VAL A 16 -5.94 6.10 0.56
C VAL A 16 -5.97 6.18 2.09
N PHE A 17 -6.95 5.49 2.70
CA PHE A 17 -7.21 5.55 4.13
C PHE A 17 -6.50 4.46 4.94
N CYS A 18 -6.15 3.34 4.32
CA CYS A 18 -5.60 2.19 5.02
C CYS A 18 -4.33 1.68 4.37
N THR A 19 -3.45 1.08 5.18
CA THR A 19 -2.33 0.27 4.71
C THR A 19 -2.33 -1.07 5.43
N ALA A 20 -1.90 -2.14 4.77
CA ALA A 20 -1.86 -3.47 5.36
C ALA A 20 -0.58 -4.21 5.02
N THR A 21 -0.20 -5.13 5.89
CA THR A 21 0.84 -6.12 5.72
C THR A 21 0.25 -7.52 5.95
N ASP A 22 1.07 -8.56 5.92
CA ASP A 22 0.63 -9.92 6.30
C ASP A 22 0.40 -10.07 7.81
N ASP A 23 0.81 -9.09 8.63
CA ASP A 23 0.75 -9.17 10.09
C ASP A 23 -0.30 -8.24 10.70
N ILE A 24 -0.53 -7.06 10.10
CA ILE A 24 -1.42 -6.04 10.66
C ILE A 24 -1.93 -5.07 9.58
N ALA A 25 -3.12 -4.51 9.81
CA ALA A 25 -3.63 -3.38 9.04
C ALA A 25 -3.66 -2.10 9.90
N LEU A 26 -3.21 -0.97 9.35
CA LEU A 26 -3.39 0.35 9.95
C LEU A 26 -4.59 1.05 9.30
N VAL A 27 -5.51 1.52 10.12
CA VAL A 27 -6.78 2.12 9.68
C VAL A 27 -7.03 3.45 10.39
N PRO A 28 -7.84 4.35 9.82
CA PRO A 28 -8.15 5.64 10.45
C PRO A 28 -8.76 5.48 11.84
N GLN A 29 -8.46 6.41 12.76
CA GLN A 29 -9.08 6.46 14.09
C GLN A 29 -10.62 6.48 14.03
N SER A 30 -11.17 7.15 13.01
CA SER A 30 -12.61 7.35 12.79
C SER A 30 -13.31 6.27 11.96
N ILE A 31 -12.63 5.18 11.63
CA ILE A 31 -13.26 4.08 10.86
C ILE A 31 -14.41 3.45 11.66
N SER A 32 -15.50 3.10 11.00
CA SER A 32 -16.61 2.39 11.64
C SER A 32 -16.23 0.94 11.99
N ASN A 33 -16.84 0.39 13.04
CA ASN A 33 -16.60 -1.02 13.40
C ASN A 33 -16.97 -2.00 12.27
N ARG A 34 -17.97 -1.66 11.46
CA ARG A 34 -18.39 -2.49 10.31
C ARG A 34 -17.30 -2.52 9.23
N GLU A 35 -16.78 -1.34 8.84
CA GLU A 35 -15.71 -1.25 7.83
C GLU A 35 -14.42 -1.94 8.32
N MET A 36 -14.07 -1.75 9.60
CA MET A 36 -12.91 -2.39 10.22
C MET A 36 -13.01 -3.92 10.18
N ARG A 37 -14.18 -4.50 10.53
CA ARG A 37 -14.41 -5.94 10.46
C ARG A 37 -14.26 -6.49 9.05
N VAL A 38 -14.76 -5.79 8.03
CA VAL A 38 -14.56 -6.21 6.62
C VAL A 38 -13.08 -6.33 6.29
N ILE A 39 -12.26 -5.41 6.77
CA ILE A 39 -10.81 -5.44 6.56
C ILE A 39 -10.19 -6.63 7.31
N GLU A 40 -10.51 -6.80 8.60
CA GLU A 40 -9.97 -7.88 9.44
C GLU A 40 -10.35 -9.27 8.91
N ASP A 41 -11.63 -9.49 8.60
CA ASP A 41 -12.14 -10.77 8.12
C ASP A 41 -11.55 -11.16 6.74
N THR A 42 -11.39 -10.15 5.86
CA THR A 42 -10.87 -10.39 4.50
C THR A 42 -9.38 -10.61 4.50
N LEU A 43 -8.62 -9.77 5.21
CA LEU A 43 -7.16 -9.83 5.23
C LEU A 43 -6.61 -10.84 6.26
N GLY A 44 -7.45 -11.35 7.16
CA GLY A 44 -7.05 -12.31 8.20
C GLY A 44 -6.05 -11.73 9.22
N VAL A 45 -6.03 -10.41 9.40
CA VAL A 45 -5.13 -9.71 10.32
C VAL A 45 -5.91 -8.76 11.21
N LYS A 46 -5.35 -8.45 12.37
CA LYS A 46 -5.90 -7.42 13.26
C LYS A 46 -5.73 -6.04 12.62
N ALA A 47 -6.75 -5.19 12.73
CA ALA A 47 -6.67 -3.79 12.35
C ALA A 47 -6.43 -2.89 13.57
N MET A 48 -5.45 -1.98 13.44
CA MET A 48 -5.11 -0.98 14.46
C MET A 48 -5.59 0.40 14.01
N ARG A 49 -6.39 1.05 14.87
CA ARG A 49 -6.78 2.44 14.66
C ARG A 49 -5.63 3.39 14.96
N THR A 50 -5.36 4.30 14.05
CA THR A 50 -4.30 5.31 14.20
C THR A 50 -4.62 6.60 13.47
N SER A 51 -3.81 7.63 13.70
CA SER A 51 -3.69 8.84 12.88
C SER A 51 -2.22 9.03 12.51
N LEU A 52 -1.96 9.75 11.43
CA LEU A 52 -0.63 10.18 11.02
C LEU A 52 -0.73 11.64 10.54
N GLY A 53 -0.01 12.55 11.21
CA GLY A 53 -0.12 13.98 10.96
C GLY A 53 -1.52 14.53 11.25
N ASN A 54 -2.19 14.02 12.30
CA ASN A 54 -3.60 14.33 12.62
C ASN A 54 -4.57 14.06 11.45
N SER A 55 -4.19 13.17 10.53
CA SER A 55 -4.95 12.85 9.33
C SER A 55 -5.51 11.42 9.37
N SER A 56 -6.59 11.20 8.60
CA SER A 56 -7.15 9.88 8.33
C SER A 56 -6.55 9.20 7.10
N LEU A 57 -5.59 9.83 6.39
CA LEU A 57 -5.00 9.34 5.14
C LEU A 57 -3.85 8.37 5.40
N ILE A 58 -4.09 7.33 6.18
CA ILE A 58 -3.05 6.41 6.67
C ILE A 58 -2.30 5.75 5.51
N GLY A 59 -3.01 5.29 4.48
CA GLY A 59 -2.40 4.64 3.33
C GLY A 59 -1.57 5.57 2.46
N VAL A 60 -1.94 6.85 2.37
CA VAL A 60 -1.13 7.88 1.69
C VAL A 60 0.14 8.19 2.49
N LEU A 61 0.05 8.20 3.81
CA LEU A 61 1.11 8.66 4.72
C LEU A 61 2.02 7.53 5.22
N SER A 62 1.71 6.26 4.92
CA SER A 62 2.51 5.14 5.37
C SER A 62 2.52 3.95 4.40
N ARG A 63 3.56 3.13 4.50
CA ARG A 63 3.67 1.82 3.82
C ARG A 63 4.42 0.86 4.73
N GLY A 64 3.97 -0.40 4.79
CA GLY A 64 4.53 -1.41 5.67
C GLY A 64 4.97 -2.70 4.98
N LEU A 65 5.82 -3.47 5.69
CA LEU A 65 6.21 -4.84 5.38
C LEU A 65 6.41 -5.59 6.70
N GLY A 66 5.62 -6.63 6.96
CA GLY A 66 5.61 -7.29 8.26
C GLY A 66 5.18 -6.31 9.37
N GLY A 67 5.89 -6.32 10.49
CA GLY A 67 5.69 -5.37 11.61
C GLY A 67 6.42 -4.02 11.44
N LYS A 68 6.98 -3.72 10.26
CA LYS A 68 7.77 -2.51 9.99
C LYS A 68 6.98 -1.52 9.13
N PHE A 69 7.04 -0.23 9.46
CA PHE A 69 6.34 0.82 8.73
C PHE A 69 7.23 2.04 8.46
N ALA A 70 7.27 2.47 7.21
CA ALA A 70 7.75 3.80 6.84
C ALA A 70 6.57 4.78 6.90
N ILE A 71 6.72 5.86 7.66
CA ILE A 71 5.70 6.88 7.85
C ILE A 71 6.18 8.25 7.36
N SER A 72 5.24 9.10 7.04
CA SER A 72 5.46 10.50 6.67
C SER A 72 6.08 11.32 7.80
N ALA A 73 6.91 12.31 7.45
CA ALA A 73 7.39 13.34 8.37
C ALA A 73 6.27 14.24 8.96
N LEU A 74 5.04 14.15 8.45
CA LEU A 74 3.89 14.83 9.05
C LEU A 74 3.43 14.16 10.35
N ALA A 75 3.76 12.88 10.57
CA ALA A 75 3.43 12.20 11.81
C ALA A 75 4.22 12.79 12.98
N ASP A 76 3.54 13.09 14.07
CA ASP A 76 4.18 13.61 15.27
C ASP A 76 4.81 12.49 16.12
N THR A 77 5.59 12.91 17.12
CA THR A 77 6.28 11.98 18.04
C THR A 77 5.31 11.10 18.83
N THR A 78 4.11 11.59 19.14
CA THR A 78 3.09 10.85 19.91
C THR A 78 2.48 9.76 19.06
N GLU A 79 2.17 10.06 17.79
CA GLU A 79 1.65 9.10 16.82
C GLU A 79 2.66 7.98 16.53
N LYS A 80 3.94 8.36 16.33
CA LYS A 80 5.02 7.38 16.17
C LYS A 80 5.14 6.46 17.39
N LYS A 81 5.20 7.02 18.62
CA LYS A 81 5.28 6.24 19.86
C LYS A 81 4.06 5.34 20.07
N ALA A 82 2.88 5.75 19.61
CA ALA A 82 1.69 4.92 19.68
C ALA A 82 1.83 3.64 18.84
N LEU A 83 2.40 3.73 17.63
CA LEU A 83 2.71 2.58 16.81
C LEU A 83 3.78 1.68 17.45
N GLU A 84 4.87 2.27 17.95
CA GLU A 84 5.96 1.54 18.61
C GLU A 84 5.51 0.80 19.88
N LYS A 85 4.57 1.38 20.65
CA LYS A 85 3.98 0.75 21.83
C LYS A 85 3.18 -0.52 21.50
N GLU A 86 2.60 -0.61 20.31
CA GLU A 86 1.92 -1.81 19.81
C GLU A 86 2.90 -2.83 19.20
N GLY A 87 4.20 -2.63 19.36
CA GLY A 87 5.25 -3.53 18.91
C GLY A 87 5.69 -3.35 17.46
N LEU A 88 5.30 -2.25 16.80
CA LEU A 88 5.70 -1.95 15.44
C LEU A 88 7.04 -1.22 15.40
N GLU A 89 7.88 -1.57 14.43
CA GLU A 89 9.07 -0.80 14.10
C GLU A 89 8.70 0.33 13.11
N VAL A 90 9.22 1.55 13.36
CA VAL A 90 8.80 2.71 12.58
C VAL A 90 10.00 3.55 12.14
N ILE A 91 10.14 3.76 10.82
CA ILE A 91 11.04 4.76 10.25
C ILE A 91 10.25 5.96 9.73
N THR A 92 10.75 7.18 9.96
CA THR A 92 10.16 8.41 9.42
C THR A 92 10.94 8.83 8.17
N ILE A 93 10.24 9.03 7.05
CA ILE A 93 10.81 9.53 5.80
C ILE A 93 10.76 11.06 5.82
N THR A 94 11.92 11.69 5.93
CA THR A 94 12.08 13.13 6.19
C THR A 94 12.30 13.94 4.92
N HIS A 95 11.39 13.81 3.96
CA HIS A 95 11.46 14.52 2.69
C HIS A 95 10.30 15.51 2.50
N ARG A 96 10.48 16.49 1.58
CA ARG A 96 9.43 17.47 1.25
C ARG A 96 8.17 16.84 0.65
N PHE A 97 8.28 15.69 0.02
CA PHE A 97 7.14 14.92 -0.47
C PHE A 97 6.64 14.00 0.64
N THR A 98 5.58 14.43 1.30
CA THR A 98 5.10 13.84 2.56
C THR A 98 4.18 12.63 2.38
N SER A 99 3.77 12.32 1.15
CA SER A 99 2.89 11.16 0.84
C SER A 99 3.67 9.85 0.74
N THR A 100 4.35 9.45 1.81
CA THR A 100 5.26 8.28 1.86
C THR A 100 4.64 7.02 1.25
N GLY A 101 3.36 6.72 1.56
CA GLY A 101 2.67 5.55 1.03
C GLY A 101 2.45 5.58 -0.48
N ASN A 102 2.33 6.77 -1.08
CA ASN A 102 2.21 6.92 -2.53
C ASN A 102 3.56 6.80 -3.24
N LEU A 103 4.68 6.95 -2.52
CA LEU A 103 6.03 7.01 -3.10
C LEU A 103 6.75 5.66 -3.10
N ILE A 104 6.26 4.65 -2.34
CA ILE A 104 6.92 3.36 -2.22
C ILE A 104 5.92 2.21 -2.31
N ALA A 105 6.37 1.09 -2.89
CA ALA A 105 5.65 -0.19 -2.86
C ALA A 105 6.67 -1.32 -2.73
N MET A 106 6.35 -2.39 -1.99
CA MET A 106 7.30 -3.46 -1.73
C MET A 106 6.60 -4.76 -1.32
N ASN A 107 7.36 -5.85 -1.44
CA ASN A 107 7.11 -7.14 -0.81
C ASN A 107 8.42 -7.67 -0.20
N ARG A 108 8.44 -8.93 0.22
CA ARG A 108 9.64 -9.55 0.85
C ARG A 108 10.84 -9.68 -0.09
N ASN A 109 10.64 -9.62 -1.41
CA ASN A 109 11.69 -9.83 -2.39
C ASN A 109 12.34 -8.54 -2.86
N GLY A 110 11.62 -7.42 -2.82
CA GLY A 110 12.13 -6.12 -3.25
C GLY A 110 11.11 -5.01 -3.16
N GLY A 111 11.57 -3.80 -3.45
CA GLY A 111 10.76 -2.60 -3.43
C GLY A 111 11.00 -1.68 -4.62
N VAL A 112 10.01 -0.89 -4.94
CA VAL A 112 10.13 0.25 -5.84
C VAL A 112 9.88 1.54 -5.09
N ALA A 113 10.63 2.57 -5.45
CA ALA A 113 10.54 3.89 -4.88
C ALA A 113 10.45 4.95 -5.98
N SER A 114 9.74 6.02 -5.68
CA SER A 114 9.65 7.20 -6.53
C SER A 114 11.03 7.81 -6.80
N THR A 115 11.24 8.30 -8.02
CA THR A 115 12.45 9.08 -8.38
C THR A 115 12.52 10.44 -7.66
N LEU A 116 11.46 10.85 -6.98
CA LEU A 116 11.42 12.05 -6.14
C LEU A 116 12.18 11.88 -4.81
N LEU A 117 12.37 10.63 -4.33
CA LEU A 117 13.10 10.37 -3.09
C LEU A 117 14.61 10.44 -3.34
N PRO A 118 15.38 11.15 -2.50
CA PRO A 118 16.83 11.18 -2.62
C PRO A 118 17.45 9.86 -2.20
N GLU A 119 18.65 9.58 -2.68
CA GLU A 119 19.38 8.33 -2.43
C GLU A 119 19.51 7.99 -0.93
N ARG A 120 19.71 8.98 -0.08
CA ARG A 120 19.77 8.78 1.38
C ARG A 120 18.51 8.14 1.96
N GLU A 121 17.32 8.49 1.43
CA GLU A 121 16.04 7.91 1.87
C GLU A 121 15.88 6.49 1.32
N ILE A 122 16.39 6.23 0.11
CA ILE A 122 16.42 4.87 -0.46
C ILE A 122 17.32 3.95 0.39
N GLU A 123 18.52 4.39 0.74
CA GLU A 123 19.40 3.61 1.61
C GLU A 123 18.82 3.40 3.02
N ALA A 124 18.12 4.39 3.56
CA ALA A 124 17.42 4.26 4.83
C ALA A 124 16.27 3.20 4.75
N LEU A 125 15.50 3.21 3.65
CA LEU A 125 14.46 2.20 3.39
C LEU A 125 15.06 0.79 3.26
N LYS A 126 16.16 0.63 2.48
CA LYS A 126 16.87 -0.65 2.35
C LYS A 126 17.33 -1.18 3.69
N GLY A 127 18.03 -0.36 4.47
CA GLY A 127 18.54 -0.75 5.79
C GLY A 127 17.43 -1.12 6.76
N PHE A 128 16.29 -0.41 6.71
CA PHE A 128 15.17 -0.63 7.60
C PHE A 128 14.36 -1.88 7.24
N PHE A 129 13.95 -2.02 5.98
CA PHE A 129 13.13 -3.14 5.54
C PHE A 129 13.92 -4.41 5.24
N GLY A 130 15.22 -4.29 4.94
CA GLY A 130 16.07 -5.42 4.57
C GLY A 130 15.82 -5.95 3.16
N VAL A 131 15.27 -5.12 2.26
CA VAL A 131 15.03 -5.43 0.85
C VAL A 131 15.62 -4.36 -0.06
N GLU A 132 16.02 -4.75 -1.27
CA GLU A 132 16.51 -3.80 -2.28
C GLU A 132 15.38 -2.92 -2.81
N PHE A 133 15.64 -1.62 -2.92
CA PHE A 133 14.73 -0.65 -3.53
C PHE A 133 15.27 -0.15 -4.87
N HIS A 134 14.41 -0.12 -5.87
CA HIS A 134 14.72 0.38 -7.20
C HIS A 134 13.88 1.63 -7.49
N GLN A 135 14.55 2.72 -7.84
CA GLN A 135 13.83 3.91 -8.28
C GLN A 135 13.26 3.73 -9.66
N MET A 136 11.98 4.07 -9.82
CA MET A 136 11.32 4.07 -11.13
C MET A 136 10.12 5.02 -11.15
N LYS A 137 9.79 5.49 -12.35
CA LYS A 137 8.52 6.15 -12.63
C LYS A 137 7.47 5.12 -12.97
N MET A 138 6.24 5.36 -12.56
CA MET A 138 5.09 4.58 -13.00
C MET A 138 4.35 5.40 -14.06
N THR A 139 4.48 4.97 -15.31
CA THR A 139 3.95 5.74 -16.47
C THR A 139 4.53 7.16 -16.49
N ASP A 140 3.70 8.19 -16.54
CA ASP A 140 4.11 9.61 -16.52
C ASP A 140 4.23 10.20 -15.12
N GLY A 141 3.98 9.40 -14.06
CA GLY A 141 3.92 9.83 -12.67
C GLY A 141 5.02 9.25 -11.77
N ASP A 142 5.32 9.97 -10.70
CA ASP A 142 6.30 9.59 -9.69
C ASP A 142 5.67 8.96 -8.43
N ILE A 143 4.41 8.49 -8.51
CA ILE A 143 3.63 7.97 -7.38
C ILE A 143 3.46 6.44 -7.49
N CYS A 144 4.57 5.71 -7.41
CA CYS A 144 4.58 4.26 -7.59
C CYS A 144 3.68 3.52 -6.58
N GLY A 145 3.60 3.96 -5.33
CA GLY A 145 2.74 3.32 -4.32
C GLY A 145 1.25 3.51 -4.56
N ALA A 146 0.83 4.63 -5.16
CA ALA A 146 -0.56 4.82 -5.60
C ALA A 146 -0.90 3.99 -6.84
N SER A 147 0.10 3.72 -7.69
CA SER A 147 -0.05 2.99 -8.95
C SER A 147 0.06 1.47 -8.82
N LEU A 148 0.40 0.96 -7.62
CA LEU A 148 0.69 -0.44 -7.34
C LEU A 148 -0.02 -0.92 -6.06
N THR A 149 -0.57 -2.14 -6.12
CA THR A 149 -0.84 -2.95 -4.93
C THR A 149 -0.01 -4.22 -5.03
N VAL A 150 0.84 -4.46 -4.04
CA VAL A 150 1.84 -5.54 -4.06
C VAL A 150 1.68 -6.40 -2.83
N THR A 151 1.72 -7.73 -3.02
CA THR A 151 1.74 -8.75 -1.97
C THR A 151 2.95 -9.67 -2.16
N ASN A 152 3.11 -10.68 -1.31
CA ASN A 152 4.14 -11.70 -1.50
C ASN A 152 3.74 -12.79 -2.50
N LYS A 153 2.53 -12.73 -3.08
CA LYS A 153 2.01 -13.69 -4.06
C LYS A 153 1.88 -13.12 -5.46
N GLY A 154 1.61 -11.81 -5.56
CA GLY A 154 1.40 -11.15 -6.83
C GLY A 154 1.27 -9.64 -6.68
N PHE A 155 1.08 -8.95 -7.80
CA PHE A 155 0.82 -7.51 -7.80
C PHE A 155 -0.17 -7.10 -8.89
N ILE A 156 -0.83 -5.98 -8.67
CA ILE A 156 -1.58 -5.26 -9.69
C ILE A 156 -0.97 -3.88 -9.88
N CYS A 157 -1.02 -3.37 -11.10
CA CYS A 157 -0.43 -2.09 -11.44
C CYS A 157 -1.28 -1.28 -12.42
N HIS A 158 -0.91 -0.03 -12.56
CA HIS A 158 -1.48 0.93 -13.50
C HIS A 158 -1.60 0.33 -14.92
N PRO A 159 -2.77 0.43 -15.61
CA PRO A 159 -3.03 -0.27 -16.87
C PRO A 159 -2.14 0.20 -18.03
N ASN A 160 -1.64 1.43 -18.02
CA ASN A 160 -0.81 1.99 -19.09
C ASN A 160 0.70 1.83 -18.85
N ILE A 161 1.11 0.91 -17.98
CA ILE A 161 2.53 0.62 -17.75
C ILE A 161 3.16 0.08 -19.03
N SER A 162 4.43 0.46 -19.33
CA SER A 162 5.16 -0.12 -20.47
C SER A 162 5.48 -1.59 -20.21
N GLU A 163 5.52 -2.40 -21.27
CA GLU A 163 5.92 -3.83 -21.16
C GLU A 163 7.28 -4.00 -20.48
N LYS A 164 8.24 -3.13 -20.80
CA LYS A 164 9.57 -3.11 -20.18
C LYS A 164 9.50 -2.89 -18.66
N ASP A 165 8.71 -1.91 -18.22
CA ASP A 165 8.58 -1.60 -16.80
C ASP A 165 7.76 -2.66 -16.07
N PHE A 166 6.75 -3.25 -16.71
CA PHE A 166 6.00 -4.38 -16.17
C PHE A 166 6.91 -5.57 -15.89
N GLN A 167 7.73 -5.99 -16.86
CA GLN A 167 8.70 -7.07 -16.68
C GLN A 167 9.77 -6.74 -15.62
N ARG A 168 10.12 -5.46 -15.47
CA ARG A 168 11.01 -5.01 -14.40
C ARG A 168 10.37 -5.19 -13.03
N LEU A 169 9.07 -4.87 -12.88
CA LEU A 169 8.33 -5.10 -11.64
C LEU A 169 8.27 -6.59 -11.28
N GLU A 170 8.00 -7.48 -12.24
CA GLU A 170 8.00 -8.93 -12.01
C GLU A 170 9.35 -9.43 -11.49
N LYS A 171 10.47 -8.88 -12.01
CA LYS A 171 11.82 -9.21 -11.54
C LYS A 171 12.08 -8.69 -10.12
N ILE A 172 11.70 -7.44 -9.83
CA ILE A 172 11.91 -6.81 -8.51
C ILE A 172 11.11 -7.53 -7.43
N PHE A 173 9.83 -7.76 -7.68
CA PHE A 173 8.95 -8.40 -6.69
C PHE A 173 9.06 -9.93 -6.68
N SER A 174 9.69 -10.54 -7.71
CA SER A 174 9.80 -12.00 -7.91
C SER A 174 8.43 -12.71 -7.87
N VAL A 175 7.38 -12.06 -8.34
CA VAL A 175 6.02 -12.57 -8.46
C VAL A 175 5.40 -12.08 -9.78
N LYS A 176 4.33 -12.76 -10.22
CA LYS A 176 3.56 -12.33 -11.39
C LYS A 176 2.62 -11.18 -11.04
N GLY A 177 2.21 -10.43 -12.04
CA GLY A 177 1.28 -9.33 -11.87
C GLY A 177 0.30 -9.16 -13.03
N ILE A 178 -0.65 -8.25 -12.83
CA ILE A 178 -1.61 -7.85 -13.87
C ILE A 178 -1.76 -6.33 -13.89
N ALA A 179 -1.74 -5.76 -15.09
CA ALA A 179 -2.10 -4.37 -15.32
C ALA A 179 -3.64 -4.26 -15.41
N THR A 180 -4.24 -3.47 -14.51
CA THR A 180 -5.69 -3.35 -14.39
C THR A 180 -6.12 -2.00 -13.81
N THR A 181 -7.42 -1.79 -13.74
CA THR A 181 -8.08 -0.68 -13.03
C THR A 181 -8.87 -1.22 -11.84
N ALA A 182 -9.35 -0.33 -10.99
CA ALA A 182 -10.32 -0.58 -9.94
C ALA A 182 -11.37 0.55 -9.93
N ASN A 183 -12.40 0.47 -9.08
CA ASN A 183 -13.41 1.53 -8.92
C ASN A 183 -13.97 2.09 -10.23
N PHE A 184 -14.25 1.21 -11.19
CA PHE A 184 -14.86 1.56 -12.48
C PHE A 184 -13.94 2.44 -13.35
N GLY A 185 -12.69 2.00 -13.52
CA GLY A 185 -11.72 2.63 -14.43
C GLY A 185 -10.65 3.48 -13.75
N ASP A 186 -10.58 3.50 -12.41
CA ASP A 186 -9.48 4.17 -11.72
C ASP A 186 -8.16 3.43 -11.94
N MET A 187 -7.20 4.15 -12.49
CA MET A 187 -5.88 3.63 -12.86
C MET A 187 -4.91 3.53 -11.66
N PHE A 188 -5.19 4.25 -10.57
CA PHE A 188 -4.36 4.24 -9.36
C PHE A 188 -4.83 3.14 -8.40
N VAL A 189 -4.55 1.90 -8.77
CA VAL A 189 -5.03 0.71 -8.07
C VAL A 189 -4.60 0.66 -6.60
N GLY A 190 -3.44 1.22 -6.25
CA GLY A 190 -2.95 1.32 -4.87
C GLY A 190 -3.81 2.22 -3.98
N ASN A 191 -4.54 3.18 -4.56
CA ASN A 191 -5.51 4.00 -3.84
C ASN A 191 -6.83 3.26 -3.61
N SER A 192 -7.16 2.30 -4.47
CA SER A 192 -8.47 1.67 -4.56
C SER A 192 -8.54 0.28 -3.94
N VAL A 193 -7.38 -0.38 -3.76
CA VAL A 193 -7.29 -1.76 -3.28
C VAL A 193 -6.34 -1.86 -2.09
N LEU A 194 -6.81 -2.45 -1.00
CA LEU A 194 -6.02 -2.81 0.17
C LEU A 194 -5.84 -4.33 0.17
N ALA A 195 -4.60 -4.82 0.16
CA ALA A 195 -4.34 -6.26 0.09
C ALA A 195 -3.13 -6.69 0.92
N ASN A 196 -3.10 -7.97 1.25
CA ASN A 196 -1.97 -8.73 1.76
C ASN A 196 -1.95 -10.13 1.09
N SER A 197 -1.08 -11.04 1.54
CA SER A 197 -0.99 -12.38 0.93
C SER A 197 -2.19 -13.30 1.22
N ILE A 198 -3.15 -12.89 2.06
CA ILE A 198 -4.34 -13.67 2.46
C ILE A 198 -5.56 -13.20 1.69
N GLY A 199 -5.73 -11.89 1.56
CA GLY A 199 -6.95 -11.32 0.97
C GLY A 199 -6.78 -9.92 0.39
N ALA A 200 -7.84 -9.46 -0.27
CA ALA A 200 -7.95 -8.11 -0.83
C ALA A 200 -9.33 -7.51 -0.62
N VAL A 201 -9.35 -6.25 -0.19
CA VAL A 201 -10.54 -5.41 -0.12
C VAL A 201 -10.48 -4.38 -1.23
N ALA A 202 -11.31 -4.52 -2.25
CA ALA A 202 -11.43 -3.53 -3.34
C ALA A 202 -12.50 -2.49 -3.02
N GLY A 203 -12.34 -1.31 -3.56
CA GLY A 203 -13.35 -0.24 -3.42
C GLY A 203 -14.72 -0.66 -3.94
N SER A 204 -15.77 -0.16 -3.31
CA SER A 204 -17.17 -0.56 -3.58
C SER A 204 -17.61 -0.40 -5.04
N ASN A 205 -16.99 0.53 -5.77
CA ASN A 205 -17.33 0.80 -7.18
C ASN A 205 -16.62 -0.15 -8.18
N THR A 206 -15.73 -1.03 -7.71
CA THR A 206 -14.99 -1.95 -8.59
C THR A 206 -15.94 -2.91 -9.28
N SER A 207 -15.85 -3.00 -10.60
CA SER A 207 -16.67 -3.86 -11.44
C SER A 207 -16.30 -5.33 -11.32
N GLY A 208 -17.15 -6.25 -11.78
CA GLY A 208 -16.86 -7.69 -11.76
C GLY A 208 -15.64 -8.08 -12.59
N ILE A 209 -15.44 -7.42 -13.74
CA ILE A 209 -14.27 -7.67 -14.61
C ILE A 209 -12.98 -7.20 -13.93
N GLU A 210 -12.99 -6.03 -13.29
CA GLU A 210 -11.84 -5.54 -12.53
C GLU A 210 -11.53 -6.48 -11.35
N LEU A 211 -12.56 -6.94 -10.61
CA LEU A 211 -12.39 -7.88 -9.51
C LEU A 211 -11.69 -9.18 -9.94
N SER A 212 -12.10 -9.74 -11.09
CA SER A 212 -11.47 -10.95 -11.64
C SER A 212 -9.98 -10.74 -11.93
N LYS A 213 -9.62 -9.59 -12.53
CA LYS A 213 -8.22 -9.26 -12.80
C LYS A 213 -7.41 -8.98 -11.53
N ILE A 214 -8.01 -8.35 -10.54
CA ILE A 214 -7.37 -8.08 -9.24
C ILE A 214 -7.10 -9.40 -8.51
N ASP A 215 -8.08 -10.33 -8.50
CA ASP A 215 -7.90 -11.65 -7.89
C ASP A 215 -6.80 -12.45 -8.60
N GLU A 216 -6.79 -12.47 -9.93
CA GLU A 216 -5.76 -13.15 -10.73
C GLU A 216 -4.36 -12.55 -10.47
N GLY A 217 -4.26 -11.21 -10.37
CA GLY A 217 -2.98 -10.53 -10.20
C GLY A 217 -2.40 -10.58 -8.78
N LEU A 218 -3.22 -10.88 -7.76
CA LEU A 218 -2.80 -10.93 -6.36
C LEU A 218 -2.74 -12.35 -5.77
N SER A 219 -3.17 -13.39 -6.52
CA SER A 219 -3.26 -14.79 -6.05
C SER A 219 -2.00 -15.61 -6.20
#